data_ddf6b94e5738f847205ffa4e9ee84793
#
_entry.id   ddf6b94e5738f847205ffa4e9ee84793
#
_cell.length_a   1.000
_cell.length_b   1.000
_cell.length_c   1.000
_cell.angle_alpha   90.00
_cell.angle_beta   90.00
_cell.angle_gamma   90.00
#
_symmetry.space_group_name_H-M   'P 1'
#
loop_
_entity.id
_entity.type
_entity.pdbx_description
1 polymer ?
#
loop_
_entity_poly.entity_id
_entity_poly.type
_entity_poly.pdbx_seq_one_letter_code
_entity_poly.pdbx_strand_id
1 'polypeptide(L)'
;MLEATKYTILEDNIGYIYYGDFSSGIGNGNLDEILLYLSACNGLIIDVRNNGGGNLTNATRMAQRFTNEKVLTGYIQHKTGKGHSDFSDPTPIYVEPSNSIRWQKKVIVLTNRHSYSATNDFVNSMRCFPNVTLVGDKTGGGSGLPFSSELPNGWGV
;
A
#
# COMPACT_ATOMS: atom_id res chain seq x y z
N MET A 1 3.43 -19.20 -6.58
CA MET A 1 3.89 -17.84 -6.89
C MET A 1 2.64 -17.00 -7.10
N LEU A 2 2.47 -15.90 -6.41
CA LEU A 2 1.33 -14.99 -6.64
C LEU A 2 1.53 -14.36 -8.02
N GLU A 3 0.59 -14.49 -8.96
CA GLU A 3 0.72 -13.97 -10.34
C GLU A 3 0.99 -12.46 -10.39
N ALA A 4 0.55 -11.71 -9.38
CA ALA A 4 0.71 -10.26 -9.27
C ALA A 4 2.05 -9.81 -8.63
N THR A 5 2.87 -10.74 -8.09
CA THR A 5 4.11 -10.39 -7.37
C THR A 5 5.31 -11.06 -8.03
N LYS A 6 6.28 -10.24 -8.43
CA LYS A 6 7.57 -10.69 -8.94
C LYS A 6 8.67 -10.06 -8.10
N TYR A 7 9.73 -10.82 -7.77
CA TYR A 7 10.86 -10.31 -7.02
C TYR A 7 12.18 -10.91 -7.50
N THR A 8 13.24 -10.15 -7.37
CA THR A 8 14.59 -10.53 -7.79
C THR A 8 15.63 -9.70 -7.04
N ILE A 9 16.89 -10.07 -7.18
CA ILE A 9 18.04 -9.28 -6.76
C ILE A 9 18.64 -8.65 -8.01
N LEU A 10 18.74 -7.31 -8.01
CA LEU A 10 19.38 -6.53 -9.05
C LEU A 10 20.90 -6.42 -8.81
N GLU A 11 21.62 -5.79 -9.76
CA GLU A 11 23.01 -5.38 -9.57
C GLU A 11 23.17 -4.56 -8.27
N ASP A 12 24.38 -4.48 -7.76
CA ASP A 12 24.72 -3.81 -6.50
C ASP A 12 23.99 -4.37 -5.27
N ASN A 13 23.48 -5.60 -5.36
CA ASN A 13 22.79 -6.30 -4.28
C ASN A 13 21.55 -5.52 -3.78
N ILE A 14 20.73 -5.02 -4.71
CA ILE A 14 19.47 -4.34 -4.43
C ILE A 14 18.30 -5.30 -4.66
N GLY A 15 17.47 -5.47 -3.64
CA GLY A 15 16.21 -6.21 -3.77
C GLY A 15 15.18 -5.43 -4.60
N TYR A 16 14.44 -6.11 -5.45
CA TYR A 16 13.37 -5.54 -6.23
C TYR A 16 12.11 -6.38 -6.08
N ILE A 17 11.00 -5.72 -5.79
CA ILE A 17 9.66 -6.31 -5.73
C ILE A 17 8.76 -5.52 -6.66
N TYR A 18 8.25 -6.16 -7.71
CA TYR A 18 7.09 -5.64 -8.46
C TYR A 18 5.81 -6.19 -7.83
N TYR A 19 4.89 -5.28 -7.48
CA TYR A 19 3.61 -5.64 -6.89
C TYR A 19 2.47 -5.06 -7.71
N GLY A 20 1.82 -5.89 -8.53
CA GLY A 20 0.92 -5.47 -9.61
C GLY A 20 -0.51 -5.16 -9.16
N ASP A 21 -1.01 -5.74 -8.06
CA ASP A 21 -2.33 -5.44 -7.50
C ASP A 21 -2.43 -5.87 -6.04
N PHE A 22 -3.36 -5.25 -5.30
CA PHE A 22 -3.71 -5.61 -3.94
C PHE A 22 -4.97 -6.50 -3.84
N SER A 23 -5.57 -6.91 -4.96
CA SER A 23 -6.74 -7.78 -4.98
C SER A 23 -6.39 -9.22 -4.64
N SER A 24 -5.24 -9.68 -5.09
CA SER A 24 -4.72 -11.01 -4.76
C SER A 24 -4.32 -11.10 -3.30
N GLY A 25 -4.70 -12.18 -2.64
CA GLY A 25 -4.40 -12.39 -1.23
C GLY A 25 -2.89 -12.45 -0.97
N ILE A 26 -2.38 -11.50 -0.20
CA ILE A 26 -1.03 -11.53 0.31
C ILE A 26 -1.07 -11.96 1.78
N GLY A 27 -0.49 -13.12 2.07
CA GLY A 27 -0.37 -13.63 3.42
C GLY A 27 0.96 -13.24 4.08
N ASN A 28 1.04 -13.41 5.39
CA ASN A 28 2.31 -13.20 6.08
C ASN A 28 3.39 -14.14 5.57
N GLY A 29 3.08 -15.40 5.28
CA GLY A 29 4.05 -16.38 4.77
C GLY A 29 4.67 -15.97 3.43
N ASN A 30 3.89 -15.43 2.50
CA ASN A 30 4.39 -14.95 1.22
C ASN A 30 5.34 -13.76 1.39
N LEU A 31 4.99 -12.81 2.26
CA LEU A 31 5.84 -11.65 2.56
C LEU A 31 7.11 -12.08 3.29
N ASP A 32 7.02 -13.04 4.22
CA ASP A 32 8.18 -13.58 4.92
C ASP A 32 9.14 -14.27 3.96
N GLU A 33 8.65 -15.07 3.01
CA GLU A 33 9.46 -15.71 1.98
C GLU A 33 10.22 -14.68 1.14
N ILE A 34 9.52 -13.66 0.63
CA ILE A 34 10.11 -12.60 -0.19
C ILE A 34 11.17 -11.82 0.60
N LEU A 35 10.82 -11.36 1.81
CA LEU A 35 11.73 -10.55 2.62
C LEU A 35 12.92 -11.35 3.13
N LEU A 36 12.75 -12.66 3.39
CA LEU A 36 13.86 -13.56 3.74
C LEU A 36 14.82 -13.74 2.55
N TYR A 37 14.29 -14.01 1.36
CA TYR A 37 15.08 -14.14 0.13
C TYR A 37 15.91 -12.88 -0.13
N LEU A 38 15.35 -11.71 0.09
CA LEU A 38 16.00 -10.41 -0.14
C LEU A 38 16.81 -9.93 1.07
N SER A 39 16.85 -10.65 2.19
CA SER A 39 17.37 -10.19 3.48
C SER A 39 18.83 -9.71 3.44
N ALA A 40 19.66 -10.29 2.59
CA ALA A 40 21.05 -9.90 2.41
C ALA A 40 21.26 -8.64 1.54
N CYS A 41 20.21 -8.15 0.86
CA CYS A 41 20.30 -6.96 0.01
C CYS A 41 20.61 -5.69 0.82
N ASN A 42 21.27 -4.74 0.17
CA ASN A 42 21.65 -3.45 0.76
C ASN A 42 20.47 -2.48 0.91
N GLY A 43 19.48 -2.60 0.03
CA GLY A 43 18.26 -1.79 -0.02
C GLY A 43 17.18 -2.52 -0.81
N LEU A 44 15.99 -1.94 -0.87
CA LEU A 44 14.82 -2.52 -1.52
C LEU A 44 14.15 -1.48 -2.42
N ILE A 45 13.77 -1.90 -3.62
CA ILE A 45 12.87 -1.16 -4.50
C ILE A 45 11.54 -1.91 -4.52
N ILE A 46 10.45 -1.20 -4.21
CA ILE A 46 9.09 -1.68 -4.33
C ILE A 46 8.42 -0.94 -5.47
N ASP A 47 8.10 -1.63 -6.54
CA ASP A 47 7.47 -1.06 -7.71
C ASP A 47 5.96 -1.33 -7.68
N VAL A 48 5.19 -0.27 -7.44
CA VAL A 48 3.73 -0.27 -7.48
C VAL A 48 3.17 0.58 -8.62
N ARG A 49 4.01 0.85 -9.63
CA ARG A 49 3.52 1.51 -10.84
C ARG A 49 2.50 0.62 -11.54
N ASN A 50 1.42 1.24 -12.01
CA ASN A 50 0.28 0.58 -12.65
C ASN A 50 -0.53 -0.37 -11.73
N ASN A 51 -0.29 -0.35 -10.43
CA ASN A 51 -1.09 -1.08 -9.47
C ASN A 51 -2.39 -0.29 -9.17
N GLY A 52 -3.52 -0.77 -9.68
CA GLY A 52 -4.83 -0.13 -9.56
C GLY A 52 -5.48 -0.25 -8.17
N GLY A 53 -4.84 -0.91 -7.22
CA GLY A 53 -5.36 -1.07 -5.87
C GLY A 53 -5.91 -2.47 -5.58
N GLY A 54 -6.98 -2.54 -4.82
CA GLY A 54 -7.60 -3.79 -4.36
C GLY A 54 -7.96 -3.74 -2.88
N ASN A 55 -7.58 -4.75 -2.11
CA ASN A 55 -7.93 -4.88 -0.70
C ASN A 55 -7.01 -4.04 0.19
N LEU A 56 -7.58 -3.11 0.96
CA LEU A 56 -6.87 -2.29 1.94
C LEU A 56 -6.13 -3.10 3.00
N THR A 57 -6.67 -4.25 3.41
CA THR A 57 -6.01 -5.13 4.38
C THR A 57 -4.67 -5.65 3.85
N ASN A 58 -4.59 -5.95 2.56
CA ASN A 58 -3.35 -6.38 1.92
C ASN A 58 -2.33 -5.23 1.86
N ALA A 59 -2.78 -4.02 1.50
CA ALA A 59 -1.96 -2.82 1.49
C ALA A 59 -1.38 -2.52 2.89
N THR A 60 -2.22 -2.56 3.92
CA THR A 60 -1.81 -2.36 5.32
C THR A 60 -0.83 -3.45 5.76
N ARG A 61 -1.12 -4.73 5.49
CA ARG A 61 -0.24 -5.86 5.84
C ARG A 61 1.15 -5.73 5.23
N MET A 62 1.23 -5.25 3.99
CA MET A 62 2.52 -4.98 3.35
C MET A 62 3.23 -3.80 4.02
N ALA A 63 2.54 -2.68 4.29
CA ALA A 63 3.14 -1.51 4.94
C ALA A 63 3.68 -1.83 6.36
N GLN A 64 3.01 -2.69 7.12
CA GLN A 64 3.43 -3.13 8.46
C GLN A 64 4.83 -3.78 8.51
N ARG A 65 5.35 -4.20 7.35
CA ARG A 65 6.69 -4.80 7.25
C ARG A 65 7.83 -3.78 7.27
N PHE A 66 7.53 -2.48 7.13
CA PHE A 66 8.53 -1.43 6.92
C PHE A 66 8.64 -0.44 8.08
N THR A 67 7.95 -0.69 9.18
CA THR A 67 8.06 0.12 10.40
C THR A 67 8.36 -0.76 11.62
N ASN A 68 9.02 -0.19 12.65
CA ASN A 68 9.25 -0.79 13.97
C ASN A 68 8.37 -0.18 15.05
N GLU A 69 7.62 0.85 14.73
CA GLU A 69 6.78 1.56 15.69
C GLU A 69 5.40 1.84 15.10
N LYS A 70 4.45 2.18 15.95
CA LYS A 70 3.13 2.64 15.55
C LYS A 70 3.22 4.04 14.97
N VAL A 71 2.93 4.19 13.69
CA VAL A 71 3.03 5.46 12.95
C VAL A 71 1.65 5.94 12.54
N LEU A 72 1.35 7.21 12.81
CA LEU A 72 0.17 7.89 12.27
C LEU A 72 0.40 8.14 10.78
N THR A 73 -0.46 7.60 9.93
CA THR A 73 -0.32 7.67 8.47
C THR A 73 -1.39 8.53 7.79
N GLY A 74 -2.44 8.93 8.51
CA GLY A 74 -3.48 9.79 7.99
C GLY A 74 -4.70 9.84 8.88
N TYR A 75 -5.77 10.37 8.32
CA TYR A 75 -7.08 10.46 8.96
C TYR A 75 -8.17 10.07 7.96
N ILE A 76 -9.25 9.50 8.47
CA ILE A 76 -10.45 9.21 7.70
C ILE A 76 -11.66 9.93 8.31
N GLN A 77 -12.51 10.44 7.45
CA GLN A 77 -13.82 10.98 7.82
C GLN A 77 -14.90 10.28 7.01
N HIS A 78 -16.02 10.04 7.62
CA HIS A 78 -17.18 9.44 6.97
C HIS A 78 -18.27 10.47 6.76
N LYS A 79 -18.99 10.36 5.65
CA LYS A 79 -20.17 11.17 5.38
C LYS A 79 -21.26 10.81 6.40
N THR A 80 -21.80 11.84 7.08
CA THR A 80 -22.81 11.67 8.16
C THR A 80 -24.18 12.22 7.80
N GLY A 81 -24.29 12.94 6.68
CA GLY A 81 -25.54 13.56 6.26
C GLY A 81 -25.56 13.94 4.78
N LYS A 82 -26.63 14.62 4.35
CA LYS A 82 -26.84 15.04 2.95
C LYS A 82 -26.17 16.38 2.62
N GLY A 83 -25.83 17.19 3.61
CA GLY A 83 -25.16 18.47 3.44
C GLY A 83 -23.73 18.28 2.92
N HIS A 84 -23.22 19.25 2.17
CA HIS A 84 -21.90 19.16 1.53
C HIS A 84 -20.78 18.96 2.56
N SER A 85 -20.91 19.55 3.74
CA SER A 85 -19.88 19.51 4.81
C SER A 85 -20.21 18.55 5.95
N ASP A 86 -21.22 17.68 5.81
CA ASP A 86 -21.63 16.74 6.84
C ASP A 86 -20.67 15.55 6.90
N PHE A 87 -19.60 15.68 7.66
CA PHE A 87 -18.61 14.61 7.91
C PHE A 87 -18.45 14.37 9.41
N SER A 88 -18.05 13.16 9.75
CA SER A 88 -17.63 12.82 11.11
C SER A 88 -16.36 13.57 11.51
N ASP A 89 -16.04 13.56 12.80
CA ASP A 89 -14.72 13.96 13.23
C ASP A 89 -13.63 13.09 12.58
N PRO A 90 -12.43 13.64 12.32
CA PRO A 90 -11.31 12.88 11.76
C PRO A 90 -10.87 11.75 12.69
N THR A 91 -10.94 10.52 12.22
CA THR A 91 -10.42 9.35 12.94
C THR A 91 -9.00 9.05 12.47
N PRO A 92 -8.01 8.98 13.38
CA PRO A 92 -6.62 8.71 12.99
C PRO A 92 -6.43 7.29 12.47
N ILE A 93 -5.63 7.15 11.41
CA ILE A 93 -5.22 5.88 10.83
C ILE A 93 -3.76 5.63 11.22
N TYR A 94 -3.51 4.48 11.84
CA TYR A 94 -2.17 4.05 12.23
C TYR A 94 -1.75 2.80 11.49
N VAL A 95 -0.46 2.71 11.19
CA VAL A 95 0.19 1.45 10.82
C VAL A 95 1.02 0.98 12.02
N GLU A 96 0.75 -0.23 12.47
CA GLU A 96 1.50 -0.90 13.55
C GLU A 96 2.47 -1.91 12.96
N PRO A 97 3.64 -2.12 13.58
CA PRO A 97 4.63 -3.06 13.07
C PRO A 97 4.08 -4.50 13.06
N SER A 98 4.42 -5.23 12.00
CA SER A 98 4.13 -6.66 11.93
C SER A 98 4.92 -7.44 12.98
N ASN A 99 4.34 -8.52 13.53
CA ASN A 99 5.04 -9.48 14.37
C ASN A 99 5.90 -10.48 13.56
N SER A 100 5.78 -10.46 12.23
CA SER A 100 6.57 -11.28 11.31
C SER A 100 7.83 -10.53 10.83
N ILE A 101 8.54 -11.06 9.82
CA ILE A 101 9.77 -10.45 9.28
C ILE A 101 9.50 -9.03 8.82
N ARG A 102 10.35 -8.09 9.24
CA ARG A 102 10.30 -6.68 8.89
C ARG A 102 11.59 -6.24 8.20
N TRP A 103 11.46 -5.29 7.31
CA TRP A 103 12.56 -4.67 6.57
C TRP A 103 12.84 -3.28 7.09
N GLN A 104 14.06 -3.06 7.58
CA GLN A 104 14.43 -1.78 8.20
C GLN A 104 15.53 -1.03 7.46
N LYS A 105 16.08 -1.61 6.40
CA LYS A 105 17.03 -0.92 5.53
C LYS A 105 16.29 0.07 4.62
N LYS A 106 17.03 0.84 3.82
CA LYS A 106 16.46 1.80 2.88
C LYS A 106 15.50 1.15 1.89
N VAL A 107 14.39 1.83 1.61
CA VAL A 107 13.36 1.43 0.65
C VAL A 107 13.10 2.58 -0.31
N ILE A 108 13.01 2.27 -1.58
CA ILE A 108 12.46 3.14 -2.62
C ILE A 108 11.12 2.57 -3.06
N VAL A 109 10.09 3.40 -3.10
CA VAL A 109 8.78 3.02 -3.67
C VAL A 109 8.59 3.76 -4.98
N LEU A 110 8.44 2.99 -6.06
CA LEU A 110 8.18 3.55 -7.40
C LEU A 110 6.69 3.70 -7.62
N THR A 111 6.26 4.90 -8.01
CA THR A 111 4.85 5.25 -8.18
C THR A 111 4.58 5.94 -9.53
N ASN A 112 3.34 5.87 -9.98
CA ASN A 112 2.83 6.65 -11.11
C ASN A 112 1.33 6.95 -10.94
N ARG A 113 0.72 7.64 -11.92
CA ARG A 113 -0.70 8.03 -11.92
C ARG A 113 -1.68 6.84 -11.87
N HIS A 114 -1.23 5.65 -12.24
CA HIS A 114 -2.02 4.42 -12.17
C HIS A 114 -1.84 3.68 -10.84
N SER A 115 -0.96 4.15 -9.93
CA SER A 115 -0.95 3.72 -8.54
C SER A 115 -2.18 4.30 -7.84
N TYR A 116 -3.24 3.49 -7.65
CA TYR A 116 -4.57 4.00 -7.33
C TYR A 116 -5.23 3.25 -6.17
N SER A 117 -6.24 3.85 -5.51
CA SER A 117 -7.06 3.21 -4.46
C SER A 117 -6.19 2.63 -3.32
N ALA A 118 -6.31 1.35 -2.96
CA ALA A 118 -5.52 0.72 -1.91
C ALA A 118 -4.00 0.90 -2.09
N THR A 119 -3.52 1.02 -3.34
CA THR A 119 -2.12 1.35 -3.61
C THR A 119 -1.78 2.78 -3.20
N ASN A 120 -2.69 3.73 -3.40
CA ASN A 120 -2.51 5.08 -2.88
C ASN A 120 -2.41 5.09 -1.35
N ASP A 121 -3.23 4.30 -0.66
CA ASP A 121 -3.17 4.19 0.81
C ASP A 121 -1.87 3.52 1.28
N PHE A 122 -1.39 2.51 0.56
CA PHE A 122 -0.07 1.93 0.78
C PHE A 122 1.04 2.97 0.65
N VAL A 123 1.09 3.70 -0.47
CA VAL A 123 2.09 4.76 -0.72
C VAL A 123 2.01 5.86 0.32
N ASN A 124 0.79 6.25 0.70
CA ASN A 124 0.54 7.23 1.75
C ASN A 124 1.07 6.80 3.11
N SER A 125 0.98 5.52 3.44
CA SER A 125 1.56 4.94 4.64
C SER A 125 3.09 4.90 4.55
N MET A 126 3.63 4.41 3.44
CA MET A 126 5.07 4.27 3.23
C MET A 126 5.83 5.60 3.32
N ARG A 127 5.26 6.71 2.83
CA ARG A 127 5.90 8.03 2.91
C ARG A 127 6.12 8.53 4.35
N CYS A 128 5.40 7.96 5.32
CA CYS A 128 5.52 8.34 6.73
C CYS A 128 6.68 7.62 7.44
N PHE A 129 7.31 6.64 6.78
CA PHE A 129 8.41 5.88 7.38
C PHE A 129 9.77 6.49 7.04
N PRO A 130 10.67 6.66 8.02
CA PRO A 130 11.93 7.41 7.83
C PRO A 130 12.93 6.73 6.90
N ASN A 131 12.79 5.42 6.69
CA ASN A 131 13.65 4.63 5.80
C ASN A 131 13.13 4.55 4.36
N VAL A 132 12.01 5.22 4.03
CA VAL A 132 11.34 5.15 2.73
C VAL A 132 11.52 6.44 1.93
N THR A 133 11.77 6.30 0.65
CA THR A 133 11.80 7.38 -0.35
C THR A 133 10.84 7.05 -1.49
N LEU A 134 9.94 7.96 -1.82
CA LEU A 134 9.07 7.84 -2.98
C LEU A 134 9.75 8.40 -4.23
N VAL A 135 9.67 7.67 -5.35
CA VAL A 135 10.26 8.06 -6.64
C VAL A 135 9.26 7.83 -7.75
N GLY A 136 9.16 8.77 -8.67
CA GLY A 136 8.25 8.73 -9.80
C GLY A 136 7.24 9.86 -9.80
N ASP A 137 6.09 9.66 -10.44
CA ASP A 137 5.00 10.64 -10.44
C ASP A 137 4.06 10.40 -9.25
N LYS A 138 3.25 11.39 -8.95
CA LYS A 138 2.20 11.27 -7.92
C LYS A 138 1.21 10.15 -8.28
N THR A 139 0.64 9.55 -7.25
CA THR A 139 -0.42 8.53 -7.38
C THR A 139 -1.70 9.12 -7.99
N GLY A 140 -2.58 8.26 -8.46
CA GLY A 140 -3.90 8.65 -8.98
C GLY A 140 -4.93 8.99 -7.89
N GLY A 141 -4.62 8.73 -6.62
CA GLY A 141 -5.55 8.95 -5.51
C GLY A 141 -6.57 7.82 -5.36
N GLY A 142 -7.86 8.18 -5.18
CA GLY A 142 -8.97 7.22 -5.11
C GLY A 142 -9.09 6.49 -3.78
N SER A 143 -8.50 7.04 -2.71
CA SER A 143 -8.74 6.54 -1.36
C SER A 143 -10.20 6.76 -0.97
N GLY A 144 -10.82 5.73 -0.42
CA GLY A 144 -12.22 5.76 0.00
C GLY A 144 -12.86 4.38 -0.15
N LEU A 145 -14.03 4.26 0.42
CA LEU A 145 -14.84 3.04 0.29
C LEU A 145 -16.02 3.38 -0.63
N PRO A 146 -16.03 2.93 -1.88
CA PRO A 146 -17.14 3.20 -2.78
C PRO A 146 -18.40 2.47 -2.30
N PHE A 147 -19.54 3.16 -2.39
CA PHE A 147 -20.85 2.55 -2.26
C PHE A 147 -21.36 2.19 -3.65
N SER A 148 -21.75 0.96 -3.83
CA SER A 148 -22.48 0.56 -5.03
C SER A 148 -23.93 1.01 -4.90
N SER A 149 -24.47 1.59 -5.94
CA SER A 149 -25.88 1.96 -6.08
C SER A 149 -26.38 1.53 -7.46
N GLU A 150 -27.68 1.51 -7.63
CA GLU A 150 -28.31 1.14 -8.91
C GLU A 150 -29.23 2.27 -9.36
N LEU A 151 -29.14 2.64 -10.62
CA LEU A 151 -30.06 3.58 -11.25
C LEU A 151 -31.40 2.88 -11.55
N PRO A 152 -32.53 3.63 -11.71
CA PRO A 152 -33.85 3.04 -11.98
C PRO A 152 -33.91 2.17 -13.24
N ASN A 153 -32.95 2.29 -14.14
CA ASN A 153 -32.82 1.49 -15.36
C ASN A 153 -31.97 0.23 -15.17
N GLY A 154 -31.53 -0.11 -13.93
CA GLY A 154 -30.74 -1.28 -13.61
C GLY A 154 -29.22 -1.11 -13.81
N TRP A 155 -28.73 0.09 -14.08
CA TRP A 155 -27.29 0.32 -14.19
C TRP A 155 -26.66 0.53 -12.81
N GLY A 156 -25.60 -0.22 -12.54
CA GLY A 156 -24.76 -0.02 -11.37
C GLY A 156 -23.95 1.28 -11.48
N VAL A 157 -23.83 1.99 -10.37
CA VAL A 157 -23.03 3.22 -10.20
C VAL A 157 -22.23 3.14 -8.90
#